data_3a8dfc0bf2e2ac58168421b89880a40d
#
_entry.id   3a8dfc0bf2e2ac58168421b89880a40d
#
_cell.length_a   1.000
_cell.length_b   1.000
_cell.length_c   1.000
_cell.angle_alpha   90.00
_cell.angle_beta   90.00
_cell.angle_gamma   90.00
#
_symmetry.space_group_name_H-M   'P 1'
#
loop_
_entity.id
_entity.type
_entity.pdbx_description
1 polymer ?
#
loop_
_entity_poly.entity_id
_entity_poly.type
_entity_poly.pdbx_seq_one_letter_code
_entity_poly.pdbx_strand_id
1 'polypeptide(L)'
;MSRDLLTMVEVLAHEKNVDQSVVLAALESALASAVKKAEFPGEDADIVVKVDPTTGDQKVWRQWLVVPDEQGLQEPDRQILQWEAKEDYSDQGEMNVGDYVRKPLPDVNVTGRRFATDAKQVIIQRLREAERNQLLNEFLERYKDVKVVTGQVKRFDKSDAIIEIGRIDARLPRHQMIPMENLRPGDRVRAYVLKIDPTSRQQQITLSRTCNEFLGELMRQVVPEINEGLLEIKGIARDPGIRA
;
A
#
# COMPACT_ATOMS: atom_id res chain seq x y z
N MET A 1 28.29 -9.84 9.42
CA MET A 1 26.97 -9.21 9.66
C MET A 1 26.49 -8.41 8.45
N SER A 2 27.25 -7.48 7.86
CA SER A 2 26.78 -6.73 6.66
C SER A 2 26.46 -7.65 5.46
N ARG A 3 27.28 -8.66 5.20
CA ARG A 3 27.05 -9.64 4.12
C ARG A 3 25.83 -10.54 4.37
N ASP A 4 25.55 -10.90 5.61
CA ASP A 4 24.41 -11.75 5.95
C ASP A 4 23.07 -11.02 5.66
N LEU A 5 23.05 -9.69 5.84
CA LEU A 5 21.88 -8.86 5.50
C LEU A 5 21.64 -8.81 3.99
N LEU A 6 22.69 -8.65 3.18
CA LEU A 6 22.56 -8.66 1.72
C LEU A 6 22.10 -10.02 1.21
N THR A 7 22.68 -11.12 1.72
CA THR A 7 22.23 -12.47 1.37
C THR A 7 20.74 -12.68 1.75
N MET A 8 20.30 -12.16 2.90
CA MET A 8 18.89 -12.21 3.29
C MET A 8 17.99 -11.42 2.33
N VAL A 9 18.43 -10.25 1.86
CA VAL A 9 17.72 -9.44 0.87
C VAL A 9 17.59 -10.21 -0.44
N GLU A 10 18.67 -10.84 -0.93
CA GLU A 10 18.67 -11.63 -2.16
C GLU A 10 17.72 -12.82 -2.08
N VAL A 11 17.79 -13.59 -1.00
CA VAL A 11 16.90 -14.75 -0.77
C VAL A 11 15.44 -14.31 -0.72
N LEU A 12 15.12 -13.26 0.03
CA LEU A 12 13.74 -12.75 0.12
C LEU A 12 13.23 -12.19 -1.22
N ALA A 13 14.07 -11.49 -1.97
CA ALA A 13 13.73 -10.99 -3.29
C ALA A 13 13.38 -12.14 -4.25
N HIS A 14 14.17 -13.20 -4.23
CA HIS A 14 13.95 -14.39 -5.05
C HIS A 14 12.71 -15.18 -4.60
N GLU A 15 12.53 -15.43 -3.30
CA GLU A 15 11.35 -16.16 -2.78
C GLU A 15 10.04 -15.44 -3.08
N LYS A 16 10.05 -14.11 -3.07
CA LYS A 16 8.87 -13.29 -3.24
C LYS A 16 8.67 -12.75 -4.65
N ASN A 17 9.61 -13.04 -5.55
CA ASN A 17 9.61 -12.53 -6.92
C ASN A 17 9.42 -11.00 -6.99
N VAL A 18 10.15 -10.29 -6.13
CA VAL A 18 10.14 -8.83 -5.99
C VAL A 18 11.54 -8.30 -6.27
N ASP A 19 11.64 -7.09 -6.80
CA ASP A 19 12.93 -6.45 -7.06
C ASP A 19 13.74 -6.26 -5.77
N GLN A 20 15.06 -6.49 -5.84
CA GLN A 20 15.97 -6.31 -4.70
C GLN A 20 15.90 -4.88 -4.11
N SER A 21 15.69 -3.88 -4.94
CA SER A 21 15.56 -2.48 -4.50
C SER A 21 14.40 -2.27 -3.54
N VAL A 22 13.27 -2.98 -3.77
CA VAL A 22 12.07 -2.92 -2.91
C VAL A 22 12.35 -3.57 -1.56
N VAL A 23 13.07 -4.70 -1.56
CA VAL A 23 13.45 -5.40 -0.32
C VAL A 23 14.46 -4.57 0.47
N LEU A 24 15.42 -3.93 -0.22
CA LEU A 24 16.41 -3.06 0.40
C LEU A 24 15.74 -1.83 1.03
N ALA A 25 14.82 -1.17 0.34
CA ALA A 25 14.06 -0.05 0.88
C ALA A 25 13.21 -0.46 2.09
N ALA A 26 12.64 -1.67 2.06
CA ALA A 26 11.92 -2.23 3.20
C ALA A 26 12.84 -2.47 4.41
N LEU A 27 14.05 -2.97 4.17
CA LEU A 27 15.07 -3.14 5.20
C LEU A 27 15.48 -1.80 5.80
N GLU A 28 15.81 -0.81 4.97
CA GLU A 28 16.14 0.56 5.40
C GLU A 28 15.05 1.16 6.30
N SER A 29 13.79 1.05 5.90
CA SER A 29 12.63 1.52 6.68
C SER A 29 12.46 0.77 8.00
N ALA A 30 12.73 -0.54 8.00
CA ALA A 30 12.68 -1.36 9.21
C ALA A 30 13.76 -0.95 10.22
N LEU A 31 14.99 -0.78 9.73
CA LEU A 31 16.13 -0.33 10.54
C LEU A 31 15.88 1.08 11.09
N ALA A 32 15.36 2.01 10.28
CA ALA A 32 15.00 3.34 10.73
C ALA A 32 13.97 3.32 11.86
N SER A 33 12.92 2.49 11.73
CA SER A 33 11.89 2.31 12.76
C SER A 33 12.46 1.71 14.05
N ALA A 34 13.40 0.79 13.92
CA ALA A 34 14.05 0.16 15.07
C ALA A 34 14.97 1.14 15.81
N VAL A 35 15.76 1.93 15.07
CA VAL A 35 16.60 3.00 15.62
C VAL A 35 15.75 4.05 16.33
N LYS A 36 14.66 4.50 15.71
CA LYS A 36 13.73 5.45 16.32
C LYS A 36 13.24 4.97 17.68
N LYS A 37 12.82 3.71 17.77
CA LYS A 37 12.32 3.14 19.03
C LYS A 37 13.40 2.99 20.10
N ALA A 38 14.64 2.71 19.70
CA ALA A 38 15.73 2.47 20.64
C ALA A 38 16.37 3.76 21.17
N GLU A 39 16.65 4.71 20.26
CA GLU A 39 17.43 5.93 20.58
C GLU A 39 16.53 7.13 20.90
N PHE A 40 15.30 7.14 20.40
CA PHE A 40 14.35 8.26 20.55
C PHE A 40 12.99 7.78 21.10
N PRO A 41 12.95 7.13 22.27
CA PRO A 41 11.69 6.62 22.83
C PRO A 41 10.79 7.78 23.27
N GLY A 42 9.65 7.94 22.61
CA GLY A 42 8.67 8.99 22.89
C GLY A 42 8.78 10.23 22.02
N GLU A 43 9.84 10.38 21.23
CA GLU A 43 9.96 11.43 20.22
C GLU A 43 9.47 10.94 18.84
N ASP A 44 8.84 11.83 18.07
CA ASP A 44 8.48 11.52 16.69
C ASP A 44 9.60 11.86 15.70
N ALA A 45 10.86 11.51 16.08
CA ALA A 45 12.04 11.77 15.28
C ALA A 45 11.96 11.09 13.91
N ASP A 46 12.38 11.79 12.86
CA ASP A 46 12.49 11.23 11.50
C ASP A 46 13.92 10.69 11.29
N ILE A 47 14.02 9.38 11.18
CA ILE A 47 15.29 8.65 11.04
C ILE A 47 15.38 8.07 9.63
N VAL A 48 16.53 8.28 8.99
CA VAL A 48 16.84 7.71 7.69
C VAL A 48 18.03 6.77 7.84
N VAL A 49 17.86 5.55 7.35
CA VAL A 49 18.95 4.57 7.23
C VAL A 49 19.17 4.29 5.76
N LYS A 50 20.42 4.28 5.32
CA LYS A 50 20.82 3.83 3.99
C LYS A 50 21.80 2.68 4.12
N VAL A 51 21.54 1.64 3.33
CA VAL A 51 22.37 0.44 3.26
C VAL A 51 23.04 0.40 1.92
N ASP A 52 24.36 0.30 1.91
CA ASP A 52 25.12 0.14 0.67
C ASP A 52 24.83 -1.25 0.07
N PRO A 53 24.31 -1.33 -1.16
CA PRO A 53 23.92 -2.60 -1.79
C PRO A 53 25.11 -3.51 -2.09
N THR A 54 26.36 -2.99 -2.07
CA THR A 54 27.57 -3.75 -2.37
C THR A 54 28.30 -4.23 -1.13
N THR A 55 28.44 -3.36 -0.14
CA THR A 55 29.18 -3.64 1.10
C THR A 55 28.29 -4.08 2.24
N GLY A 56 27.00 -3.69 2.21
CA GLY A 56 26.06 -3.87 3.30
C GLY A 56 26.29 -2.91 4.47
N ASP A 57 27.15 -1.90 4.30
CA ASP A 57 27.41 -0.90 5.32
C ASP A 57 26.18 0.00 5.51
N GLN A 58 25.93 0.34 6.76
CA GLN A 58 24.76 1.10 7.15
C GLN A 58 25.19 2.51 7.57
N LYS A 59 24.49 3.50 7.04
CA LYS A 59 24.63 4.89 7.48
C LYS A 59 23.27 5.35 8.01
N VAL A 60 23.30 5.98 9.19
CA VAL A 60 22.09 6.42 9.90
C VAL A 60 22.14 7.92 10.07
N TRP A 61 21.03 8.59 9.79
CA TRP A 61 20.85 10.02 9.99
C TRP A 61 19.53 10.31 10.68
N ARG A 62 19.52 11.33 11.51
CA ARG A 62 18.29 12.04 11.89
C ARG A 62 18.10 13.17 10.88
N GLN A 63 16.87 13.33 10.39
CA GLN A 63 16.54 14.41 9.45
C GLN A 63 15.40 15.27 9.94
N TRP A 64 15.41 16.53 9.50
CA TRP A 64 14.35 17.50 9.76
C TRP A 64 13.98 18.18 8.45
N LEU A 65 12.66 18.43 8.28
CA LEU A 65 12.13 19.21 7.16
C LEU A 65 12.29 20.70 7.48
N VAL A 66 12.90 21.44 6.57
CA VAL A 66 13.03 22.90 6.68
C VAL A 66 11.69 23.55 6.39
N VAL A 67 11.16 24.28 7.36
CA VAL A 67 9.89 25.02 7.24
C VAL A 67 10.11 26.54 7.30
N PRO A 68 9.18 27.34 6.72
CA PRO A 68 9.28 28.80 6.78
C PRO A 68 9.23 29.32 8.21
N ASP A 69 10.03 30.34 8.49
CA ASP A 69 10.11 30.96 9.82
C ASP A 69 8.78 31.56 10.28
N GLU A 70 7.93 31.99 9.34
CA GLU A 70 6.63 32.60 9.61
C GLU A 70 5.56 31.59 10.11
N GLN A 71 5.67 30.31 9.74
CA GLN A 71 4.69 29.28 10.12
C GLN A 71 4.92 28.67 11.50
N GLY A 72 6.13 28.81 12.04
CA GLY A 72 6.55 28.14 13.27
C GLY A 72 6.60 26.61 13.13
N LEU A 73 7.03 25.93 14.18
CA LEU A 73 7.15 24.48 14.22
C LEU A 73 5.80 23.84 14.56
N GLN A 74 5.22 23.08 13.64
CA GLN A 74 4.01 22.27 13.89
C GLN A 74 4.40 20.91 14.50
N GLU A 75 5.51 20.35 14.05
CA GLU A 75 6.07 19.07 14.51
C GLU A 75 7.55 19.29 14.90
N PRO A 76 7.86 19.72 16.14
CA PRO A 76 9.22 20.09 16.56
C PRO A 76 10.26 18.97 16.37
N ASP A 77 9.83 17.70 16.46
CA ASP A 77 10.72 16.55 16.33
C ASP A 77 11.15 16.28 14.87
N ARG A 78 10.35 16.78 13.90
CA ARG A 78 10.53 16.51 12.44
C ARG A 78 10.84 17.76 11.63
N GLN A 79 10.63 18.94 12.19
CA GLN A 79 10.77 20.21 11.49
C GLN A 79 11.84 21.07 12.13
N ILE A 80 12.48 21.89 11.30
CA ILE A 80 13.46 22.90 11.71
C ILE A 80 13.15 24.21 10.99
N LEU A 81 13.31 25.34 11.64
CA LEU A 81 13.13 26.65 11.04
C LEU A 81 14.24 26.95 10.03
N GLN A 82 13.95 27.72 8.98
CA GLN A 82 14.90 28.00 7.92
C GLN A 82 16.14 28.75 8.43
N TRP A 83 15.96 29.70 9.36
CA TRP A 83 17.06 30.45 9.96
C TRP A 83 17.99 29.54 10.79
N GLU A 84 17.41 28.64 11.60
CA GLU A 84 18.13 27.68 12.43
C GLU A 84 18.89 26.67 11.56
N ALA A 85 18.24 26.17 10.48
CA ALA A 85 18.89 25.29 9.52
C ALA A 85 20.10 25.93 8.83
N LYS A 86 20.04 27.23 8.53
CA LYS A 86 21.17 27.98 7.94
C LYS A 86 22.30 28.24 8.92
N GLU A 87 22.00 28.42 10.20
CA GLU A 87 22.99 28.68 11.24
C GLU A 87 23.71 27.37 11.64
N ASP A 88 22.95 26.33 11.98
CA ASP A 88 23.49 25.08 12.53
C ASP A 88 24.06 24.11 11.48
N TYR A 89 23.59 24.20 10.23
CA TYR A 89 23.92 23.25 9.15
C TYR A 89 24.43 23.92 7.88
N SER A 90 25.13 25.04 8.02
CA SER A 90 25.71 25.79 6.90
C SER A 90 26.69 25.00 6.04
N ASP A 91 27.25 23.91 6.57
CA ASP A 91 28.12 22.97 5.87
C ASP A 91 27.41 22.10 4.82
N GLN A 92 26.10 21.99 4.88
CA GLN A 92 25.31 21.20 3.94
C GLN A 92 24.80 21.99 2.70
N GLY A 93 25.17 23.28 2.58
CA GLY A 93 24.83 24.16 1.46
C GLY A 93 23.66 25.09 1.71
N GLU A 94 23.11 25.69 0.64
CA GLU A 94 21.93 26.56 0.75
C GLU A 94 20.69 25.74 1.08
N MET A 95 20.05 26.07 2.20
CA MET A 95 18.83 25.41 2.69
C MET A 95 17.60 26.22 2.30
N ASN A 96 16.76 25.62 1.46
CA ASN A 96 15.47 26.17 1.06
C ASN A 96 14.34 25.50 1.84
N VAL A 97 13.21 26.20 1.94
CA VAL A 97 11.99 25.64 2.49
C VAL A 97 11.58 24.40 1.70
N GLY A 98 11.35 23.29 2.41
CA GLY A 98 11.08 21.99 1.81
C GLY A 98 12.26 21.06 1.67
N ASP A 99 13.49 21.54 1.91
CA ASP A 99 14.70 20.71 1.96
C ASP A 99 14.78 19.94 3.28
N TYR A 100 15.61 18.89 3.29
CA TYR A 100 15.88 18.10 4.49
C TYR A 100 17.29 18.32 4.99
N VAL A 101 17.41 18.72 6.25
CA VAL A 101 18.68 18.76 6.98
C VAL A 101 18.95 17.41 7.62
N ARG A 102 20.19 16.91 7.54
CA ARG A 102 20.56 15.58 8.05
C ARG A 102 21.73 15.66 9.02
N LYS A 103 21.54 15.07 10.18
CA LYS A 103 22.61 14.89 11.18
C LYS A 103 23.02 13.41 11.22
N PRO A 104 24.29 13.07 10.95
CA PRO A 104 24.75 11.69 11.03
C PRO A 104 24.73 11.19 12.48
N LEU A 105 24.37 9.92 12.67
CA LEU A 105 24.33 9.21 13.93
C LEU A 105 25.37 8.05 13.88
N PRO A 106 26.68 8.31 14.09
CA PRO A 106 27.71 7.31 13.88
C PRO A 106 27.71 6.19 14.91
N ASP A 107 27.19 6.43 16.13
CA ASP A 107 27.31 5.51 17.26
C ASP A 107 26.11 4.55 17.40
N VAL A 108 25.15 4.62 16.48
CA VAL A 108 23.96 3.76 16.54
C VAL A 108 24.30 2.34 16.08
N ASN A 109 24.38 1.44 17.03
CA ASN A 109 24.68 0.03 16.77
C ASN A 109 23.40 -0.76 16.45
N VAL A 110 23.10 -0.94 15.16
CA VAL A 110 21.87 -1.59 14.66
C VAL A 110 21.96 -3.12 14.68
N THR A 111 22.91 -3.72 15.43
CA THR A 111 23.25 -5.15 15.34
C THR A 111 22.66 -6.05 16.42
N GLY A 112 21.76 -5.55 17.29
CA GLY A 112 21.16 -6.34 18.38
C GLY A 112 20.08 -7.34 17.90
N ARG A 113 19.88 -8.46 18.64
CA ARG A 113 18.82 -9.46 18.35
C ARG A 113 17.42 -8.85 18.25
N ARG A 114 17.12 -7.83 19.04
CA ARG A 114 15.84 -7.11 18.99
C ARG A 114 15.63 -6.40 17.64
N PHE A 115 16.68 -5.73 17.17
CA PHE A 115 16.67 -5.07 15.86
C PHE A 115 16.41 -6.06 14.73
N ALA A 116 17.03 -7.25 14.76
CA ALA A 116 16.84 -8.27 13.74
C ALA A 116 15.38 -8.78 13.70
N THR A 117 14.74 -8.92 14.87
CA THR A 117 13.34 -9.38 14.95
C THR A 117 12.36 -8.33 14.47
N ASP A 118 12.53 -7.08 14.92
CA ASP A 118 11.68 -5.96 14.53
C ASP A 118 11.86 -5.65 13.03
N ALA A 119 13.10 -5.64 12.54
CA ALA A 119 13.41 -5.49 11.13
C ALA A 119 12.74 -6.56 10.27
N LYS A 120 12.82 -7.84 10.66
CA LYS A 120 12.16 -8.93 9.94
C LYS A 120 10.65 -8.72 9.84
N GLN A 121 10.00 -8.28 10.91
CA GLN A 121 8.56 -8.05 10.92
C GLN A 121 8.17 -6.89 9.97
N VAL A 122 8.92 -5.79 9.99
CA VAL A 122 8.67 -4.63 9.12
C VAL A 122 8.96 -4.97 7.66
N ILE A 123 10.04 -5.73 7.38
CA ILE A 123 10.35 -6.21 6.03
C ILE A 123 9.20 -7.05 5.48
N ILE A 124 8.71 -8.03 6.25
CA ILE A 124 7.59 -8.88 5.84
C ILE A 124 6.34 -8.03 5.57
N GLN A 125 6.07 -7.03 6.39
CA GLN A 125 4.95 -6.12 6.19
C GLN A 125 5.09 -5.32 4.89
N ARG A 126 6.25 -4.71 4.65
CA ARG A 126 6.52 -3.92 3.43
C ARG A 126 6.48 -4.78 2.16
N LEU A 127 7.02 -5.99 2.23
CA LEU A 127 6.93 -6.94 1.11
C LEU A 127 5.48 -7.29 0.78
N ARG A 128 4.64 -7.55 1.80
CA ARG A 128 3.21 -7.79 1.59
C ARG A 128 2.49 -6.58 0.97
N GLU A 129 2.88 -5.37 1.36
CA GLU A 129 2.34 -4.13 0.77
C GLU A 129 2.76 -4.00 -0.70
N ALA A 130 4.03 -4.28 -1.01
CA ALA A 130 4.56 -4.24 -2.38
C ALA A 130 3.90 -5.31 -3.28
N GLU A 131 3.82 -6.57 -2.82
CA GLU A 131 3.11 -7.65 -3.52
C GLU A 131 1.65 -7.27 -3.81
N ARG A 132 0.97 -6.68 -2.84
CA ARG A 132 -0.42 -6.24 -2.98
C ARG A 132 -0.57 -5.14 -4.04
N ASN A 133 0.33 -4.16 -4.03
CA ASN A 133 0.30 -3.07 -5.00
C ASN A 133 0.61 -3.58 -6.42
N GLN A 134 1.55 -4.52 -6.55
CA GLN A 134 1.83 -5.17 -7.82
C GLN A 134 0.61 -5.92 -8.35
N LEU A 135 -0.03 -6.75 -7.51
CA LEU A 135 -1.25 -7.46 -7.89
C LEU A 135 -2.39 -6.50 -8.28
N LEU A 136 -2.51 -5.38 -7.57
CA LEU A 136 -3.49 -4.34 -7.91
C LEU A 136 -3.19 -3.73 -9.29
N ASN A 137 -1.95 -3.41 -9.59
CA ASN A 137 -1.55 -2.87 -10.89
C ASN A 137 -1.81 -3.88 -12.01
N GLU A 138 -1.46 -5.16 -11.83
CA GLU A 138 -1.78 -6.24 -12.76
C GLU A 138 -3.30 -6.37 -12.98
N PHE A 139 -4.07 -6.24 -11.90
CA PHE A 139 -5.53 -6.24 -11.98
C PHE A 139 -6.05 -5.04 -12.78
N LEU A 140 -5.55 -3.83 -12.50
CA LEU A 140 -5.95 -2.61 -13.21
C LEU A 140 -5.65 -2.69 -14.70
N GLU A 141 -4.50 -3.21 -15.08
CA GLU A 141 -4.14 -3.41 -16.49
C GLU A 141 -5.06 -4.42 -17.18
N ARG A 142 -5.33 -5.56 -16.52
CA ARG A 142 -6.18 -6.62 -17.07
C ARG A 142 -7.65 -6.23 -17.19
N TYR A 143 -8.16 -5.46 -16.25
CA TYR A 143 -9.58 -5.09 -16.16
C TYR A 143 -9.86 -3.61 -16.46
N LYS A 144 -8.96 -2.96 -17.19
CA LYS A 144 -9.03 -1.53 -17.53
C LYS A 144 -10.38 -1.14 -18.15
N ASP A 145 -10.92 -2.00 -19.02
CA ASP A 145 -12.17 -1.78 -19.73
C ASP A 145 -13.32 -2.69 -19.25
N VAL A 146 -13.05 -3.60 -18.31
CA VAL A 146 -14.03 -4.58 -17.83
C VAL A 146 -14.41 -4.25 -16.39
N LYS A 147 -15.61 -3.71 -16.24
CA LYS A 147 -16.12 -3.32 -14.91
C LYS A 147 -16.82 -4.45 -14.15
N VAL A 148 -17.22 -5.53 -14.84
CA VAL A 148 -17.83 -6.72 -14.23
C VAL A 148 -16.79 -7.82 -14.16
N VAL A 149 -16.49 -8.26 -12.97
CA VAL A 149 -15.50 -9.32 -12.70
C VAL A 149 -16.20 -10.58 -12.19
N THR A 150 -15.60 -11.73 -12.47
CA THR A 150 -16.02 -13.01 -11.93
C THR A 150 -14.99 -13.48 -10.92
N GLY A 151 -15.45 -13.82 -9.73
CA GLY A 151 -14.59 -14.34 -8.66
C GLY A 151 -15.26 -15.48 -7.91
N GLN A 152 -14.54 -16.06 -6.96
CA GLN A 152 -15.02 -17.11 -6.08
C GLN A 152 -15.08 -16.61 -4.64
N VAL A 153 -16.15 -16.91 -3.92
CA VAL A 153 -16.27 -16.59 -2.50
C VAL A 153 -15.27 -17.42 -1.71
N LYS A 154 -14.28 -16.77 -1.11
CA LYS A 154 -13.22 -17.40 -0.32
C LYS A 154 -13.64 -17.64 1.13
N ARG A 155 -14.18 -16.61 1.75
CA ARG A 155 -14.66 -16.61 3.14
C ARG A 155 -15.56 -15.43 3.41
N PHE A 156 -16.20 -15.45 4.57
CA PHE A 156 -16.88 -14.29 5.12
C PHE A 156 -16.03 -13.67 6.24
N ASP A 157 -15.93 -12.36 6.25
CA ASP A 157 -15.35 -11.59 7.33
C ASP A 157 -16.46 -10.73 7.95
N LYS A 158 -16.85 -11.07 9.18
CA LYS A 158 -18.02 -10.53 9.87
C LYS A 158 -19.30 -10.79 9.06
N SER A 159 -19.71 -9.86 8.21
CA SER A 159 -20.88 -9.99 7.34
C SER A 159 -20.60 -9.75 5.87
N ASP A 160 -19.35 -9.39 5.54
CA ASP A 160 -18.92 -9.11 4.18
C ASP A 160 -18.29 -10.37 3.56
N ALA A 161 -18.55 -10.60 2.27
CA ALA A 161 -17.90 -11.68 1.56
C ALA A 161 -16.57 -11.22 0.98
N ILE A 162 -15.55 -12.04 1.16
CA ILE A 162 -14.25 -11.87 0.50
C ILE A 162 -14.25 -12.74 -0.75
N ILE A 163 -14.13 -12.09 -1.90
CA ILE A 163 -14.19 -12.72 -3.22
C ILE A 163 -12.79 -12.71 -3.82
N GLU A 164 -12.31 -13.87 -4.20
CA GLU A 164 -11.03 -14.03 -4.89
C GLU A 164 -11.21 -13.87 -6.40
N ILE A 165 -10.53 -12.90 -6.98
CA ILE A 165 -10.52 -12.60 -8.42
C ILE A 165 -9.10 -12.85 -8.94
N GLY A 166 -8.85 -14.07 -9.42
CA GLY A 166 -7.49 -14.50 -9.78
C GLY A 166 -6.59 -14.57 -8.55
N ARG A 167 -5.70 -13.60 -8.37
CA ARG A 167 -4.75 -13.54 -7.24
C ARG A 167 -5.09 -12.45 -6.23
N ILE A 168 -6.12 -11.65 -6.46
CA ILE A 168 -6.47 -10.52 -5.60
C ILE A 168 -7.79 -10.79 -4.86
N ASP A 169 -7.80 -10.43 -3.59
CA ASP A 169 -8.99 -10.52 -2.75
C ASP A 169 -9.77 -9.19 -2.82
N ALA A 170 -11.04 -9.24 -3.17
CA ALA A 170 -11.96 -8.12 -3.22
C ALA A 170 -13.04 -8.27 -2.14
N ARG A 171 -13.53 -7.15 -1.62
CA ARG A 171 -14.59 -7.11 -0.61
C ARG A 171 -15.95 -6.86 -1.26
N LEU A 172 -16.91 -7.71 -0.98
CA LEU A 172 -18.32 -7.49 -1.28
C LEU A 172 -19.06 -7.22 0.05
N PRO A 173 -19.37 -5.95 0.37
CA PRO A 173 -20.09 -5.60 1.60
C PRO A 173 -21.50 -6.19 1.60
N ARG A 174 -22.03 -6.51 2.79
CA ARG A 174 -23.36 -7.09 2.92
C ARG A 174 -24.47 -6.27 2.26
N HIS A 175 -24.42 -4.95 2.37
CA HIS A 175 -25.40 -4.05 1.75
C HIS A 175 -25.28 -3.96 0.22
N GLN A 176 -24.21 -4.52 -0.35
CA GLN A 176 -23.97 -4.63 -1.79
C GLN A 176 -24.21 -6.05 -2.32
N MET A 177 -24.64 -6.97 -1.46
CA MET A 177 -25.11 -8.31 -1.84
C MET A 177 -26.58 -8.24 -2.24
N ILE A 178 -27.01 -9.17 -3.08
CA ILE A 178 -28.42 -9.31 -3.44
C ILE A 178 -29.17 -9.85 -2.20
N PRO A 179 -30.25 -9.19 -1.75
CA PRO A 179 -31.08 -9.70 -0.67
C PRO A 179 -31.60 -11.12 -1.00
N MET A 180 -31.68 -11.98 0.02
CA MET A 180 -32.12 -13.37 -0.09
C MET A 180 -31.17 -14.32 -0.84
N GLU A 181 -30.04 -13.86 -1.35
CA GLU A 181 -29.03 -14.73 -1.93
C GLU A 181 -28.14 -15.31 -0.81
N ASN A 182 -28.10 -16.64 -0.71
CA ASN A 182 -27.25 -17.34 0.25
C ASN A 182 -25.93 -17.74 -0.41
N LEU A 183 -24.98 -16.82 -0.42
CA LEU A 183 -23.62 -17.11 -0.89
C LEU A 183 -22.91 -18.02 0.10
N ARG A 184 -22.17 -18.99 -0.42
CA ARG A 184 -21.33 -19.91 0.36
C ARG A 184 -19.88 -19.81 -0.09
N PRO A 185 -18.92 -20.11 0.80
CA PRO A 185 -17.53 -20.29 0.36
C PRO A 185 -17.44 -21.33 -0.76
N GLY A 186 -16.76 -20.97 -1.84
CA GLY A 186 -16.68 -21.79 -3.05
C GLY A 186 -17.59 -21.36 -4.19
N ASP A 187 -18.62 -20.58 -3.93
CA ASP A 187 -19.55 -20.13 -4.97
C ASP A 187 -18.87 -19.13 -5.93
N ARG A 188 -19.17 -19.27 -7.22
CA ARG A 188 -18.75 -18.31 -8.24
C ARG A 188 -19.74 -17.16 -8.31
N VAL A 189 -19.21 -15.94 -8.25
CA VAL A 189 -20.02 -14.72 -8.21
C VAL A 189 -19.51 -13.73 -9.25
N ARG A 190 -20.45 -13.14 -10.01
CA ARG A 190 -20.16 -11.96 -10.83
C ARG A 190 -20.54 -10.70 -10.05
N ALA A 191 -19.67 -9.70 -10.08
CA ALA A 191 -19.89 -8.44 -9.39
C ALA A 191 -19.26 -7.28 -10.16
N TYR A 192 -19.78 -6.09 -9.92
CA TYR A 192 -19.26 -4.84 -10.47
C TYR A 192 -18.18 -4.27 -9.55
N VAL A 193 -17.10 -3.76 -10.12
CA VAL A 193 -16.03 -3.06 -9.38
C VAL A 193 -16.54 -1.66 -9.04
N LEU A 194 -16.98 -1.47 -7.79
CA LEU A 194 -17.58 -0.22 -7.34
C LEU A 194 -16.53 0.84 -7.01
N LYS A 195 -15.48 0.45 -6.28
CA LYS A 195 -14.41 1.34 -5.83
C LYS A 195 -13.10 0.58 -5.75
N ILE A 196 -12.03 1.27 -6.13
CA ILE A 196 -10.65 0.82 -5.93
C ILE A 196 -9.97 1.83 -5.01
N ASP A 197 -9.41 1.35 -3.90
CA ASP A 197 -8.72 2.16 -2.90
C ASP A 197 -7.31 1.59 -2.65
N PRO A 198 -6.28 2.14 -3.32
CA PRO A 198 -4.91 1.65 -3.20
C PRO A 198 -4.34 1.79 -1.78
N THR A 199 -4.88 2.73 -0.98
CA THR A 199 -4.38 3.00 0.37
C THR A 199 -4.94 2.06 1.43
N SER A 200 -5.96 1.27 1.09
CA SER A 200 -6.57 0.33 2.02
C SER A 200 -5.59 -0.76 2.46
N ARG A 201 -5.47 -0.94 3.78
CA ARG A 201 -4.62 -1.99 4.38
C ARG A 201 -5.21 -3.39 4.27
N GLN A 202 -6.50 -3.52 3.96
CA GLN A 202 -7.18 -4.82 3.81
C GLN A 202 -7.42 -5.11 2.33
N GLN A 203 -8.68 -5.07 1.89
CA GLN A 203 -9.04 -5.26 0.48
C GLN A 203 -9.08 -3.91 -0.22
N GLN A 204 -8.34 -3.80 -1.32
CA GLN A 204 -8.25 -2.58 -2.11
C GLN A 204 -9.41 -2.42 -3.10
N ILE A 205 -10.14 -3.49 -3.38
CA ILE A 205 -11.24 -3.52 -4.34
C ILE A 205 -12.55 -3.77 -3.59
N THR A 206 -13.50 -2.86 -3.79
CA THR A 206 -14.88 -3.02 -3.28
C THR A 206 -15.81 -3.35 -4.45
N LEU A 207 -16.58 -4.40 -4.28
CA LEU A 207 -17.52 -4.92 -5.27
C LEU A 207 -18.96 -4.55 -4.91
N SER A 208 -19.82 -4.52 -5.92
CA SER A 208 -21.26 -4.38 -5.77
C SER A 208 -22.00 -5.33 -6.70
N ARG A 209 -23.15 -5.84 -6.23
CA ARG A 209 -24.12 -6.60 -7.03
C ARG A 209 -25.49 -5.93 -7.07
N THR A 210 -25.65 -4.83 -6.34
CA THR A 210 -26.91 -4.10 -6.22
C THR A 210 -26.93 -2.80 -7.03
N CYS A 211 -25.79 -2.28 -7.44
CA CYS A 211 -25.71 -1.03 -8.20
C CYS A 211 -26.36 -1.17 -9.60
N ASN A 212 -26.88 -0.06 -10.13
CA ASN A 212 -27.53 -0.03 -11.44
C ASN A 212 -26.54 -0.28 -12.58
N GLU A 213 -25.30 0.20 -12.42
CA GLU A 213 -24.20 0.01 -13.37
C GLU A 213 -23.89 -1.46 -13.61
N PHE A 214 -24.06 -2.30 -12.58
CA PHE A 214 -23.88 -3.75 -12.71
C PHE A 214 -24.85 -4.36 -13.72
N LEU A 215 -26.13 -3.96 -13.66
CA LEU A 215 -27.12 -4.43 -14.61
C LEU A 215 -26.83 -3.91 -16.03
N GLY A 216 -26.47 -2.63 -16.16
CA GLY A 216 -26.11 -2.04 -17.44
C GLY A 216 -24.95 -2.77 -18.13
N GLU A 217 -23.90 -3.10 -17.38
CA GLU A 217 -22.78 -3.87 -17.92
C GLU A 217 -23.14 -5.32 -18.25
N LEU A 218 -24.01 -5.96 -17.46
CA LEU A 218 -24.51 -7.29 -17.79
C LEU A 218 -25.33 -7.28 -19.09
N MET A 219 -26.16 -6.24 -19.28
CA MET A 219 -26.95 -6.08 -20.52
C MET A 219 -26.04 -5.89 -21.73
N ARG A 220 -25.00 -5.08 -21.62
CA ARG A 220 -23.98 -4.93 -22.69
C ARG A 220 -23.29 -6.24 -23.05
N GLN A 221 -23.03 -7.10 -22.06
CA GLN A 221 -22.40 -8.41 -22.31
C GLN A 221 -23.35 -9.41 -22.98
N VAL A 222 -24.65 -9.30 -22.77
CA VAL A 222 -25.65 -10.28 -23.26
C VAL A 222 -26.32 -9.82 -24.56
N VAL A 223 -26.43 -8.49 -24.78
CA VAL A 223 -27.13 -7.88 -25.93
C VAL A 223 -26.09 -7.23 -26.84
N PRO A 224 -25.69 -7.89 -27.94
CA PRO A 224 -24.65 -7.38 -28.85
C PRO A 224 -25.00 -6.04 -29.47
N GLU A 225 -26.28 -5.78 -29.75
CA GLU A 225 -26.78 -4.58 -30.39
C GLU A 225 -26.51 -3.30 -29.57
N ILE A 226 -26.34 -3.44 -28.27
CA ILE A 226 -25.93 -2.32 -27.40
C ILE A 226 -24.47 -1.95 -27.66
N ASN A 227 -23.60 -2.93 -27.85
CA ASN A 227 -22.18 -2.70 -28.17
C ASN A 227 -21.97 -2.17 -29.58
N GLU A 228 -22.85 -2.59 -30.52
CA GLU A 228 -22.85 -2.10 -31.92
C GLU A 228 -23.46 -0.69 -32.05
N GLY A 229 -24.00 -0.15 -30.96
CA GLY A 229 -24.61 1.19 -30.95
C GLY A 229 -26.00 1.24 -31.60
N LEU A 230 -26.62 0.09 -31.86
CA LEU A 230 -27.98 0.00 -32.42
C LEU A 230 -29.04 0.25 -31.35
N LEU A 231 -28.73 -0.09 -30.09
CA LEU A 231 -29.58 0.12 -28.93
C LEU A 231 -28.84 0.95 -27.86
N GLU A 232 -29.57 1.86 -27.23
CA GLU A 232 -29.04 2.68 -26.13
C GLU A 232 -29.86 2.48 -24.85
N ILE A 233 -29.19 2.21 -23.74
CA ILE A 233 -29.82 2.12 -22.41
C ILE A 233 -30.03 3.57 -21.91
N LYS A 234 -31.29 4.05 -21.90
CA LYS A 234 -31.63 5.39 -21.44
C LYS A 234 -31.71 5.52 -19.92
N GLY A 235 -32.03 4.45 -19.21
CA GLY A 235 -32.14 4.45 -17.77
C GLY A 235 -32.29 3.05 -17.22
N ILE A 236 -31.94 2.88 -15.96
CA ILE A 236 -32.00 1.60 -15.24
C ILE A 236 -32.71 1.83 -13.91
N ALA A 237 -33.75 1.04 -13.65
CA ALA A 237 -34.41 0.97 -12.37
C ALA A 237 -34.54 -0.50 -11.96
N ARG A 238 -34.10 -0.84 -10.74
CA ARG A 238 -34.13 -2.23 -10.26
C ARG A 238 -34.35 -2.33 -8.77
N ASP A 239 -35.00 -3.44 -8.38
CA ASP A 239 -35.02 -3.96 -7.01
C ASP A 239 -34.12 -5.21 -7.00
N PRO A 240 -32.88 -5.12 -6.43
CA PRO A 240 -31.93 -6.22 -6.52
C PRO A 240 -32.48 -7.55 -5.97
N GLY A 241 -32.48 -8.59 -6.81
CA GLY A 241 -33.00 -9.91 -6.46
C GLY A 241 -34.52 -10.12 -6.67
N ILE A 242 -35.25 -9.08 -7.03
CA ILE A 242 -36.71 -9.14 -7.25
C ILE A 242 -37.05 -8.83 -8.73
N ARG A 243 -36.63 -7.65 -9.21
CA ARG A 243 -36.96 -7.19 -10.58
C ARG A 243 -35.98 -6.14 -11.09
N ALA A 244 -35.93 -5.96 -12.39
CA ALA A 244 -35.19 -4.92 -13.10
C ALA A 244 -35.93 -4.51 -14.37
#